data_883d610bcced6214dc9079cf2c59c551
#
_entry.id   883d610bcced6214dc9079cf2c59c551
#
_cell.length_a   1.000
_cell.length_b   1.000
_cell.length_c   1.000
_cell.angle_alpha   90.00
_cell.angle_beta   90.00
_cell.angle_gamma   90.00
#
_symmetry.space_group_name_H-M   'P 1'
#
loop_
_entity.id
_entity.type
_entity.pdbx_description
1 polymer ?
#
loop_
_entity_poly.entity_id
_entity_poly.type
_entity_poly.pdbx_seq_one_letter_code
_entity_poly.pdbx_strand_id
1 'polypeptide(L)'
;LPGFWKDADRQEYFHLYEVTAKAVKEVDERLLVGGPAICGVDDVSWLQDFLDYVKEKKLPLDFVSRHHYTSYVPDRVGHYGYIDLHDPDDAFSGLEKSREIVDSYEEFAGKDIHITEYNTSYIPNAPVHDTCYNAAYVAHMLSRLGDCHTSYSYWTFGDVFEELGVPFTPFHGGFGLVANGCIPKPTFWTFAFFKKLKEKKIHRSEDSLITKQKDGSYYGVIWNPDNDGKGEKKEVTYTIHLPENYERQEYCNLVKIVDEEHGNPLKVWHD
;
A
#
# COMPACT_ATOMS: atom_id res chain seq x y z
N LEU A 1 8.94 18.05 2.18
CA LEU A 1 7.83 19.03 2.09
C LEU A 1 8.18 20.26 2.94
N PRO A 2 8.18 21.47 2.37
CA PRO A 2 8.57 22.70 3.10
C PRO A 2 7.74 22.95 4.37
N GLY A 3 6.51 22.46 4.43
CA GLY A 3 5.63 22.59 5.59
C GLY A 3 5.99 21.70 6.78
N PHE A 4 6.76 20.64 6.58
CA PHE A 4 7.14 19.69 7.63
C PHE A 4 8.61 19.78 8.01
N TRP A 5 9.44 20.30 7.13
CA TRP A 5 10.87 20.46 7.33
C TRP A 5 11.31 21.84 6.86
N LYS A 6 12.02 22.55 7.69
CA LYS A 6 12.45 23.93 7.39
C LYS A 6 13.23 23.96 6.09
N ASP A 7 12.77 24.77 5.14
CA ASP A 7 13.35 25.01 3.83
C ASP A 7 13.53 23.76 2.96
N ALA A 8 12.98 22.60 3.38
CA ALA A 8 13.17 21.27 2.76
C ALA A 8 14.65 20.92 2.51
N ASP A 9 15.54 21.37 3.40
CA ASP A 9 16.98 21.19 3.27
C ASP A 9 17.38 19.72 3.49
N ARG A 10 17.94 19.09 2.46
CA ARG A 10 18.38 17.69 2.50
C ARG A 10 19.53 17.48 3.46
N GLN A 11 20.48 18.40 3.53
CA GLN A 11 21.68 18.25 4.35
C GLN A 11 21.35 18.33 5.84
N GLU A 12 20.43 19.21 6.21
CA GLU A 12 19.91 19.27 7.57
C GLU A 12 19.18 17.99 7.96
N TYR A 13 18.39 17.41 7.05
CA TYR A 13 17.74 16.13 7.27
C TYR A 13 18.78 15.00 7.42
N PHE A 14 19.78 14.93 6.57
CA PHE A 14 20.82 13.92 6.65
C PHE A 14 21.65 14.04 7.94
N HIS A 15 21.90 15.27 8.39
CA HIS A 15 22.54 15.49 9.69
C HIS A 15 21.66 15.02 10.85
N LEU A 16 20.36 15.28 10.81
CA LEU A 16 19.42 14.74 11.80
C LEU A 16 19.46 13.21 11.83
N TYR A 17 19.45 12.57 10.65
CA TYR A 17 19.59 11.11 10.57
C TYR A 17 20.90 10.63 11.22
N GLU A 18 22.03 11.27 10.89
CA GLU A 18 23.34 10.93 11.46
C GLU A 18 23.31 10.95 12.99
N VAL A 19 22.87 12.05 13.58
CA VAL A 19 22.80 12.21 15.04
C VAL A 19 21.87 11.18 15.67
N THR A 20 20.69 11.00 15.08
CA THR A 20 19.69 10.07 15.60
C THR A 20 20.14 8.63 15.50
N ALA A 21 20.66 8.21 14.34
CA ALA A 21 21.11 6.83 14.14
C ALA A 21 22.25 6.44 15.07
N LYS A 22 23.22 7.35 15.28
CA LYS A 22 24.31 7.14 16.26
C LYS A 22 23.77 7.02 17.68
N ALA A 23 22.90 7.94 18.10
CA ALA A 23 22.32 7.92 19.45
C ALA A 23 21.52 6.64 19.73
N VAL A 24 20.73 6.16 18.75
CA VAL A 24 20.00 4.89 18.88
C VAL A 24 20.95 3.71 19.07
N LYS A 25 22.02 3.65 18.26
CA LYS A 25 23.03 2.57 18.37
C LYS A 25 23.86 2.64 19.65
N GLU A 26 24.08 3.83 20.21
CA GLU A 26 24.72 3.98 21.54
C GLU A 26 23.85 3.42 22.67
N VAL A 27 22.53 3.47 22.54
CA VAL A 27 21.62 2.87 23.54
C VAL A 27 21.67 1.34 23.47
N ASP A 28 21.55 0.77 22.27
CA ASP A 28 21.66 -0.66 22.04
C ASP A 28 21.94 -0.91 20.55
N GLU A 29 23.05 -1.56 20.24
CA GLU A 29 23.44 -1.89 18.87
C GLU A 29 22.42 -2.76 18.12
N ARG A 30 21.56 -3.49 18.84
CA ARG A 30 20.51 -4.34 18.27
C ARG A 30 19.31 -3.56 17.75
N LEU A 31 19.13 -2.31 18.17
CA LEU A 31 18.05 -1.47 17.66
C LEU A 31 18.28 -1.14 16.19
N LEU A 32 17.27 -1.39 15.37
CA LEU A 32 17.36 -1.15 13.94
C LEU A 32 17.07 0.31 13.62
N VAL A 33 17.87 0.89 12.74
CA VAL A 33 17.70 2.25 12.24
C VAL A 33 17.63 2.25 10.71
N GLY A 34 16.79 3.11 10.15
CA GLY A 34 16.62 3.23 8.71
C GLY A 34 15.97 4.54 8.30
N GLY A 35 15.91 4.76 7.01
CA GLY A 35 15.38 5.95 6.37
C GLY A 35 15.43 5.83 4.85
N PRO A 36 15.20 6.93 4.11
CA PRO A 36 14.91 8.29 4.57
C PRO A 36 13.41 8.60 4.76
N ALA A 37 12.49 7.64 4.59
CA ALA A 37 11.04 7.82 4.64
C ALA A 37 10.52 8.89 3.67
N ILE A 38 11.12 8.95 2.49
CA ILE A 38 10.78 9.92 1.44
C ILE A 38 9.42 9.65 0.83
N CYS A 39 8.77 10.72 0.38
CA CYS A 39 7.50 10.64 -0.33
C CYS A 39 7.42 11.70 -1.41
N GLY A 40 7.02 11.30 -2.63
CA GLY A 40 6.61 12.19 -3.69
C GLY A 40 7.71 12.56 -4.66
N VAL A 41 7.75 13.83 -5.01
CA VAL A 41 8.58 14.36 -6.10
C VAL A 41 10.07 14.14 -5.86
N ASP A 42 10.77 13.64 -6.89
CA ASP A 42 12.22 13.47 -6.91
C ASP A 42 12.76 12.40 -5.91
N ASP A 43 11.96 11.37 -5.65
CA ASP A 43 12.35 10.27 -4.76
C ASP A 43 13.67 9.61 -5.14
N VAL A 44 13.98 9.52 -6.44
CA VAL A 44 15.20 8.87 -6.94
C VAL A 44 16.43 9.64 -6.45
N SER A 45 16.49 10.95 -6.68
CA SER A 45 17.65 11.73 -6.26
C SER A 45 17.77 11.83 -4.74
N TRP A 46 16.64 11.91 -4.03
CA TRP A 46 16.65 11.89 -2.57
C TRP A 46 17.23 10.58 -2.01
N LEU A 47 16.83 9.47 -2.55
CA LEU A 47 17.32 8.17 -2.10
C LEU A 47 18.82 8.03 -2.40
N GLN A 48 19.25 8.42 -3.59
CA GLN A 48 20.67 8.39 -3.96
C GLN A 48 21.51 9.29 -3.04
N ASP A 49 21.13 10.56 -2.89
CA ASP A 49 21.84 11.51 -2.03
C ASP A 49 21.92 11.03 -0.57
N PHE A 50 20.83 10.42 -0.07
CA PHE A 50 20.80 9.84 1.27
C PHE A 50 21.78 8.67 1.40
N LEU A 51 21.77 7.74 0.45
CA LEU A 51 22.67 6.58 0.48
C LEU A 51 24.14 7.00 0.33
N ASP A 52 24.42 7.99 -0.53
CA ASP A 52 25.76 8.56 -0.66
C ASP A 52 26.25 9.16 0.65
N TYR A 53 25.41 9.95 1.34
CA TYR A 53 25.74 10.53 2.64
C TYR A 53 26.00 9.46 3.70
N VAL A 54 25.12 8.46 3.79
CA VAL A 54 25.27 7.34 4.73
C VAL A 54 26.55 6.57 4.48
N LYS A 55 26.88 6.30 3.22
CA LYS A 55 28.10 5.62 2.81
C LYS A 55 29.35 6.45 3.13
N GLU A 56 29.38 7.72 2.73
CA GLU A 56 30.50 8.61 2.99
C GLU A 56 30.82 8.73 4.48
N LYS A 57 29.80 8.92 5.29
CA LYS A 57 29.91 9.06 6.76
C LYS A 57 30.02 7.73 7.51
N LYS A 58 29.87 6.59 6.81
CA LYS A 58 29.86 5.24 7.40
C LYS A 58 28.83 5.12 8.53
N LEU A 59 27.62 5.63 8.28
CA LEU A 59 26.54 5.62 9.27
C LEU A 59 25.85 4.25 9.32
N PRO A 60 25.27 3.88 10.48
CA PRO A 60 24.43 2.70 10.55
C PRO A 60 23.18 2.88 9.67
N LEU A 61 22.88 1.86 8.89
CA LEU A 61 21.64 1.76 8.10
C LEU A 61 21.23 0.29 8.05
N ASP A 62 20.21 -0.09 8.77
CA ASP A 62 19.76 -1.48 8.83
C ASP A 62 18.73 -1.78 7.75
N PHE A 63 17.87 -0.83 7.41
CA PHE A 63 16.85 -0.92 6.37
C PHE A 63 16.66 0.43 5.66
N VAL A 64 16.05 0.39 4.47
CA VAL A 64 15.59 1.59 3.75
C VAL A 64 14.10 1.73 3.93
N SER A 65 13.59 2.95 3.96
CA SER A 65 12.15 3.24 4.03
C SER A 65 11.73 4.35 3.09
N ARG A 66 10.50 4.25 2.61
CA ARG A 66 9.83 5.29 1.82
C ARG A 66 8.33 5.20 1.95
N HIS A 67 7.63 6.26 1.52
CA HIS A 67 6.19 6.26 1.33
C HIS A 67 5.83 6.00 -0.15
N HIS A 68 4.60 5.64 -0.41
CA HIS A 68 4.12 5.36 -1.75
C HIS A 68 2.64 5.74 -1.91
N TYR A 69 2.39 6.75 -2.73
CA TYR A 69 1.06 7.19 -3.13
C TYR A 69 0.96 7.17 -4.65
N THR A 70 -0.20 6.79 -5.18
CA THR A 70 -0.36 6.41 -6.58
C THR A 70 -1.37 7.27 -7.33
N SER A 71 -1.42 8.54 -6.98
CA SER A 71 -2.39 9.47 -7.56
C SER A 71 -1.76 10.69 -8.20
N TYR A 72 -2.47 11.25 -9.17
CA TYR A 72 -2.15 12.55 -9.73
C TYR A 72 -2.49 13.69 -8.77
N VAL A 73 -2.31 14.93 -9.21
CA VAL A 73 -2.69 16.12 -8.45
C VAL A 73 -4.22 16.20 -8.41
N PRO A 74 -4.83 16.45 -7.24
CA PRO A 74 -6.28 16.46 -7.12
C PRO A 74 -6.93 17.71 -7.72
N ASP A 75 -8.08 17.50 -8.33
CA ASP A 75 -9.03 18.55 -8.65
C ASP A 75 -9.90 18.86 -7.43
N ARG A 76 -9.77 20.08 -6.88
CA ARG A 76 -10.52 20.47 -5.68
C ARG A 76 -11.88 21.02 -6.04
N VAL A 77 -12.92 20.36 -5.53
CA VAL A 77 -14.32 20.78 -5.67
C VAL A 77 -14.94 20.91 -4.27
N GLY A 78 -15.09 22.12 -3.81
CA GLY A 78 -15.56 22.39 -2.45
C GLY A 78 -14.59 21.85 -1.40
N HIS A 79 -15.08 20.95 -0.55
CA HIS A 79 -14.28 20.34 0.51
C HIS A 79 -13.48 19.10 0.04
N TYR A 80 -13.82 18.54 -1.10
CA TYR A 80 -13.24 17.28 -1.60
C TYR A 80 -12.15 17.51 -2.63
N GLY A 81 -11.19 16.58 -2.64
CA GLY A 81 -10.21 16.45 -3.70
C GLY A 81 -10.49 15.21 -4.54
N TYR A 82 -11.04 15.42 -5.74
CA TYR A 82 -11.21 14.35 -6.71
C TYR A 82 -9.88 14.07 -7.39
N ILE A 83 -9.55 12.81 -7.52
CA ILE A 83 -8.21 12.42 -7.92
C ILE A 83 -8.25 11.22 -8.84
N ASP A 84 -7.51 11.30 -9.93
CA ASP A 84 -7.25 10.16 -10.78
C ASP A 84 -6.06 9.37 -10.23
N LEU A 85 -6.14 8.05 -10.31
CA LEU A 85 -5.06 7.16 -9.90
C LEU A 85 -4.16 6.84 -11.10
N HIS A 86 -2.89 6.65 -10.83
CA HIS A 86 -1.97 6.08 -11.81
C HIS A 86 -2.40 4.66 -12.18
N ASP A 87 -2.01 4.20 -13.36
CA ASP A 87 -2.08 2.77 -13.64
C ASP A 87 -1.32 2.00 -12.53
N PRO A 88 -1.91 0.95 -11.95
CA PRO A 88 -1.27 0.22 -10.87
C PRO A 88 0.11 -0.35 -11.23
N ASP A 89 0.30 -0.77 -12.48
CA ASP A 89 1.59 -1.31 -12.93
C ASP A 89 2.63 -0.22 -13.12
N ASP A 90 2.23 0.97 -13.59
CA ASP A 90 3.12 2.14 -13.63
C ASP A 90 3.54 2.56 -12.22
N ALA A 91 2.64 2.45 -11.24
CA ALA A 91 2.96 2.74 -9.84
C ALA A 91 4.05 1.82 -9.28
N PHE A 92 4.12 0.56 -9.70
CA PHE A 92 5.19 -0.35 -9.28
C PHE A 92 6.56 0.05 -9.81
N SER A 93 6.67 0.70 -10.96
CA SER A 93 7.95 1.11 -11.54
C SER A 93 8.78 1.97 -10.57
N GLY A 94 8.12 2.86 -9.82
CA GLY A 94 8.77 3.67 -8.79
C GLY A 94 9.28 2.86 -7.60
N LEU A 95 8.60 1.76 -7.26
CA LEU A 95 9.01 0.84 -6.21
C LEU A 95 10.20 -0.02 -6.66
N GLU A 96 10.13 -0.57 -7.87
CA GLU A 96 11.21 -1.33 -8.49
C GLU A 96 12.48 -0.47 -8.61
N LYS A 97 12.32 0.80 -8.99
CA LYS A 97 13.43 1.75 -9.05
C LYS A 97 14.14 1.95 -7.71
N SER A 98 13.39 1.97 -6.61
CA SER A 98 13.99 2.05 -5.27
C SER A 98 14.85 0.82 -4.97
N ARG A 99 14.41 -0.37 -5.37
CA ARG A 99 15.19 -1.60 -5.22
C ARG A 99 16.47 -1.56 -6.05
N GLU A 100 16.38 -1.15 -7.32
CA GLU A 100 17.54 -0.98 -8.19
C GLU A 100 18.58 -0.04 -7.59
N ILE A 101 18.14 1.11 -7.05
CA ILE A 101 19.02 2.10 -6.43
C ILE A 101 19.75 1.48 -5.22
N VAL A 102 19.02 0.87 -4.31
CA VAL A 102 19.62 0.26 -3.10
C VAL A 102 20.61 -0.82 -3.48
N ASP A 103 20.28 -1.67 -4.45
CA ASP A 103 21.13 -2.77 -4.90
C ASP A 103 22.34 -2.32 -5.73
N SER A 104 22.35 -1.08 -6.21
CA SER A 104 23.50 -0.50 -6.90
C SER A 104 24.66 -0.16 -5.96
N TYR A 105 24.41 -0.10 -4.66
CA TYR A 105 25.43 0.11 -3.64
C TYR A 105 25.83 -1.24 -3.03
N GLU A 106 27.10 -1.62 -3.16
CA GLU A 106 27.60 -2.91 -2.64
C GLU A 106 27.31 -3.08 -1.15
N GLU A 107 27.43 -1.99 -0.36
CA GLU A 107 27.22 -1.99 1.09
C GLU A 107 25.75 -2.13 1.50
N PHE A 108 24.82 -1.77 0.61
CA PHE A 108 23.38 -1.74 0.89
C PHE A 108 22.58 -2.77 0.09
N ALA A 109 23.21 -3.45 -0.87
CA ALA A 109 22.56 -4.45 -1.69
C ALA A 109 21.85 -5.51 -0.84
N GLY A 110 20.60 -5.80 -1.19
CA GLY A 110 19.77 -6.77 -0.48
C GLY A 110 19.19 -6.29 0.86
N LYS A 111 19.45 -5.05 1.30
CA LYS A 111 18.82 -4.53 2.52
C LYS A 111 17.30 -4.48 2.35
N ASP A 112 16.60 -4.70 3.46
CA ASP A 112 15.15 -4.56 3.51
C ASP A 112 14.71 -3.16 3.09
N ILE A 113 13.64 -3.08 2.30
CA ILE A 113 12.95 -1.83 2.00
C ILE A 113 11.54 -1.92 2.56
N HIS A 114 11.20 -0.98 3.41
CA HIS A 114 9.88 -0.86 4.02
C HIS A 114 9.12 0.32 3.42
N ILE A 115 7.92 0.05 2.90
CA ILE A 115 6.97 1.10 2.55
C ILE A 115 6.21 1.45 3.82
N THR A 116 6.72 2.44 4.53
CA THR A 116 6.25 2.82 5.87
C THR A 116 4.92 3.55 5.86
N GLU A 117 4.48 3.98 4.69
CA GLU A 117 3.18 4.59 4.47
C GLU A 117 2.77 4.44 3.01
N TYR A 118 1.55 3.95 2.75
CA TYR A 118 0.98 3.93 1.39
C TYR A 118 -0.54 4.05 1.42
N ASN A 119 -1.07 4.65 0.37
CA ASN A 119 -2.48 4.65 0.01
C ASN A 119 -2.59 5.01 -1.49
N THR A 120 -3.80 4.99 -2.03
CA THR A 120 -4.04 5.44 -3.39
C THR A 120 -3.88 6.95 -3.52
N SER A 121 -4.40 7.74 -2.60
CA SER A 121 -4.29 9.19 -2.57
C SER A 121 -3.56 9.68 -1.31
N TYR A 122 -2.84 10.79 -1.45
CA TYR A 122 -2.09 11.45 -0.38
C TYR A 122 -2.88 12.58 0.32
N ILE A 123 -4.17 12.73 0.02
CA ILE A 123 -4.99 13.78 0.66
C ILE A 123 -6.10 13.18 1.53
N PRO A 124 -6.42 13.80 2.68
CA PRO A 124 -7.32 13.24 3.70
C PRO A 124 -8.81 13.36 3.37
N ASN A 125 -9.17 13.84 2.18
CA ASN A 125 -10.53 14.08 1.72
C ASN A 125 -10.75 13.68 0.26
N ALA A 126 -10.13 12.58 -0.15
CA ALA A 126 -10.30 12.01 -1.49
C ALA A 126 -11.43 10.97 -1.51
N PRO A 127 -12.58 11.24 -2.16
CA PRO A 127 -13.72 10.31 -2.18
C PRO A 127 -13.37 8.89 -2.64
N VAL A 128 -12.32 8.72 -3.42
CA VAL A 128 -11.85 7.39 -3.86
C VAL A 128 -11.60 6.44 -2.70
N HIS A 129 -11.15 6.92 -1.54
CA HIS A 129 -10.86 6.09 -0.36
C HIS A 129 -12.09 5.35 0.19
N ASP A 130 -13.30 5.84 -0.11
CA ASP A 130 -14.54 5.26 0.39
C ASP A 130 -15.17 4.25 -0.60
N THR A 131 -14.54 4.01 -1.75
CA THR A 131 -15.10 3.27 -2.87
C THR A 131 -14.63 1.81 -2.96
N CYS A 132 -15.41 0.97 -3.63
CA CYS A 132 -14.99 -0.38 -4.02
C CYS A 132 -13.84 -0.38 -5.02
N TYR A 133 -13.70 0.66 -5.82
CA TYR A 133 -12.56 0.86 -6.71
C TYR A 133 -11.24 0.93 -5.92
N ASN A 134 -11.21 1.70 -4.82
CA ASN A 134 -10.05 1.73 -3.94
C ASN A 134 -9.69 0.33 -3.40
N ALA A 135 -10.71 -0.45 -3.03
CA ALA A 135 -10.53 -1.81 -2.54
C ALA A 135 -9.86 -2.72 -3.57
N ALA A 136 -10.30 -2.65 -4.83
CA ALA A 136 -9.74 -3.42 -5.94
C ALA A 136 -8.32 -2.97 -6.29
N TYR A 137 -8.07 -1.65 -6.32
CA TYR A 137 -6.75 -1.09 -6.56
C TYR A 137 -5.74 -1.54 -5.50
N VAL A 138 -6.12 -1.46 -4.23
CA VAL A 138 -5.27 -1.92 -3.12
C VAL A 138 -5.06 -3.43 -3.16
N ALA A 139 -6.04 -4.22 -3.64
CA ALA A 139 -5.85 -5.66 -3.85
C ALA A 139 -4.76 -5.94 -4.88
N HIS A 140 -4.74 -5.19 -5.99
CA HIS A 140 -3.69 -5.28 -6.99
C HIS A 140 -2.31 -4.96 -6.40
N MET A 141 -2.21 -3.87 -5.64
CA MET A 141 -0.96 -3.49 -4.95
C MET A 141 -0.47 -4.60 -4.02
N LEU A 142 -1.35 -5.14 -3.17
CA LEU A 142 -1.01 -6.20 -2.22
C LEU A 142 -0.61 -7.52 -2.90
N SER A 143 -1.10 -7.79 -4.12
CA SER A 143 -0.76 -9.01 -4.85
C SER A 143 0.74 -9.11 -5.18
N ARG A 144 1.43 -7.98 -5.23
CA ARG A 144 2.86 -7.86 -5.53
C ARG A 144 3.72 -7.57 -4.29
N LEU A 145 3.11 -7.58 -3.10
CA LEU A 145 3.84 -7.45 -1.84
C LEU A 145 4.93 -8.53 -1.74
N GLY A 146 6.14 -8.11 -1.44
CA GLY A 146 7.31 -8.99 -1.31
C GLY A 146 8.09 -9.22 -2.60
N ASP A 147 7.66 -8.72 -3.75
CA ASP A 147 8.43 -8.82 -4.99
C ASP A 147 9.73 -7.96 -4.90
N CYS A 148 9.62 -6.73 -4.41
CA CYS A 148 10.75 -5.79 -4.29
C CYS A 148 10.97 -5.27 -2.87
N HIS A 149 9.97 -5.38 -1.99
CA HIS A 149 9.93 -4.75 -0.67
C HIS A 149 9.52 -5.73 0.41
N THR A 150 9.95 -5.45 1.63
CA THR A 150 9.74 -6.34 2.77
C THR A 150 8.38 -6.14 3.42
N SER A 151 7.88 -4.91 3.49
CA SER A 151 6.59 -4.61 4.10
C SER A 151 5.93 -3.36 3.52
N TYR A 152 4.59 -3.31 3.70
CA TYR A 152 3.75 -2.18 3.33
C TYR A 152 2.84 -1.82 4.50
N SER A 153 2.90 -0.57 4.96
CA SER A 153 2.05 -0.05 6.03
C SER A 153 0.99 0.87 5.44
N TYR A 154 -0.26 0.43 5.46
CA TYR A 154 -1.36 1.22 4.93
C TYR A 154 -1.64 2.45 5.78
N TRP A 155 -1.76 3.60 5.16
CA TRP A 155 -2.13 4.86 5.79
C TRP A 155 -3.62 5.16 5.53
N THR A 156 -4.57 4.86 6.45
CA THR A 156 -4.27 4.41 7.81
C THR A 156 -5.40 3.50 8.31
N PHE A 157 -5.43 3.14 9.59
CA PHE A 157 -6.45 2.21 10.09
C PHE A 157 -7.84 2.87 10.24
N GLY A 158 -7.92 4.07 10.80
CA GLY A 158 -9.20 4.72 11.09
C GLY A 158 -9.25 6.18 10.67
N ASP A 159 -10.44 6.67 10.36
CA ASP A 159 -10.71 8.05 9.97
C ASP A 159 -10.74 8.98 11.20
N VAL A 160 -9.58 9.15 11.82
CA VAL A 160 -9.42 9.99 13.01
C VAL A 160 -8.59 11.26 12.74
N PHE A 161 -8.29 11.52 11.46
CA PHE A 161 -7.44 12.64 11.06
C PHE A 161 -8.25 13.90 10.79
N GLU A 162 -7.74 15.01 11.28
CA GLU A 162 -8.33 16.34 11.14
C GLU A 162 -7.40 17.32 10.39
N GLU A 163 -6.58 16.81 9.47
CA GLU A 163 -5.61 17.63 8.72
C GLU A 163 -6.24 18.78 7.93
N LEU A 164 -7.48 18.61 7.47
CA LEU A 164 -8.26 19.65 6.78
C LEU A 164 -9.50 20.07 7.59
N GLY A 165 -9.44 19.94 8.89
CA GLY A 165 -10.54 20.20 9.82
C GLY A 165 -11.37 18.96 10.15
N VAL A 166 -12.35 19.14 11.02
CA VAL A 166 -13.22 18.04 11.48
C VAL A 166 -14.11 17.58 10.33
N PRO A 167 -14.13 16.27 10.01
CA PRO A 167 -15.01 15.73 8.98
C PRO A 167 -16.49 15.92 9.30
N PHE A 168 -17.30 16.24 8.29
CA PHE A 168 -18.74 16.46 8.44
C PHE A 168 -19.58 15.20 8.33
N THR A 169 -19.01 14.13 7.72
CA THR A 169 -19.71 12.87 7.46
C THR A 169 -18.79 11.69 7.75
N PRO A 170 -19.35 10.48 8.01
CA PRO A 170 -18.54 9.27 8.13
C PRO A 170 -17.73 8.96 6.85
N PHE A 171 -18.27 9.31 5.69
CA PHE A 171 -17.64 9.09 4.39
C PHE A 171 -17.24 10.42 3.77
N HIS A 172 -16.08 10.90 4.17
CA HIS A 172 -15.51 12.16 3.74
C HIS A 172 -14.26 11.99 2.89
N GLY A 173 -13.98 10.75 2.44
CA GLY A 173 -12.77 10.44 1.69
C GLY A 173 -11.52 10.33 2.57
N GLY A 174 -11.68 10.06 3.85
CA GLY A 174 -10.58 9.86 4.78
C GLY A 174 -9.71 8.66 4.44
N PHE A 175 -8.49 8.63 4.95
CA PHE A 175 -7.50 7.58 4.67
C PHE A 175 -7.85 6.20 5.27
N GLY A 176 -8.70 6.16 6.27
CA GLY A 176 -8.92 4.99 7.11
C GLY A 176 -9.52 3.79 6.37
N LEU A 177 -9.16 2.60 6.84
CA LEU A 177 -9.87 1.36 6.52
C LEU A 177 -11.25 1.34 7.19
N VAL A 178 -11.37 2.06 8.30
CA VAL A 178 -12.58 2.15 9.13
C VAL A 178 -13.01 3.59 9.24
N ALA A 179 -14.22 3.89 8.81
CA ALA A 179 -14.83 5.20 8.93
C ALA A 179 -15.25 5.49 10.38
N ASN A 180 -15.55 6.76 10.68
CA ASN A 180 -16.10 7.19 11.96
C ASN A 180 -17.34 6.36 12.30
N GLY A 181 -17.47 5.96 13.56
CA GLY A 181 -18.53 5.05 14.01
C GLY A 181 -18.16 3.56 13.85
N CYS A 182 -16.90 3.25 13.62
CA CYS A 182 -16.40 1.88 13.46
C CYS A 182 -17.00 1.15 12.25
N ILE A 183 -17.23 1.86 11.15
CA ILE A 183 -17.81 1.32 9.93
C ILE A 183 -16.69 0.86 9.00
N PRO A 184 -16.54 -0.45 8.70
CA PRO A 184 -15.54 -0.94 7.76
C PRO A 184 -15.83 -0.44 6.34
N LYS A 185 -14.86 0.21 5.72
CA LYS A 185 -14.93 0.60 4.31
C LYS A 185 -14.62 -0.58 3.38
N PRO A 186 -14.90 -0.50 2.08
CA PRO A 186 -14.58 -1.58 1.14
C PRO A 186 -13.13 -2.09 1.25
N THR A 187 -12.15 -1.22 1.36
CA THR A 187 -10.74 -1.56 1.48
C THR A 187 -10.39 -2.36 2.74
N PHE A 188 -11.15 -2.20 3.84
CA PHE A 188 -10.99 -3.06 5.02
C PHE A 188 -11.13 -4.54 4.67
N TRP A 189 -12.09 -4.87 3.82
CA TRP A 189 -12.33 -6.25 3.40
C TRP A 189 -11.23 -6.79 2.50
N THR A 190 -10.58 -5.96 1.71
CA THR A 190 -9.37 -6.34 0.97
C THR A 190 -8.33 -6.92 1.92
N PHE A 191 -7.97 -6.21 2.98
CA PHE A 191 -7.03 -6.72 3.99
C PHE A 191 -7.54 -7.98 4.69
N ALA A 192 -8.84 -8.03 5.02
CA ALA A 192 -9.45 -9.21 5.64
C ALA A 192 -9.39 -10.45 4.73
N PHE A 193 -9.50 -10.27 3.41
CA PHE A 193 -9.37 -11.37 2.45
C PHE A 193 -7.92 -11.78 2.28
N PHE A 194 -7.01 -10.84 2.06
CA PHE A 194 -5.58 -11.12 1.92
C PHE A 194 -4.99 -11.78 3.17
N LYS A 195 -5.47 -11.45 4.36
CA LYS A 195 -5.08 -12.13 5.61
C LYS A 195 -5.32 -13.64 5.59
N LYS A 196 -6.24 -14.13 4.75
CA LYS A 196 -6.52 -15.56 4.58
C LYS A 196 -5.56 -16.26 3.63
N LEU A 197 -4.89 -15.51 2.76
CA LEU A 197 -3.90 -16.03 1.83
C LEU A 197 -2.63 -16.35 2.62
N LYS A 198 -2.42 -17.64 2.88
CA LYS A 198 -1.27 -18.14 3.64
C LYS A 198 -0.60 -19.25 2.86
N GLU A 199 0.57 -19.67 3.35
CA GLU A 199 1.32 -20.81 2.85
C GLU A 199 1.78 -20.62 1.39
N LYS A 200 1.51 -21.57 0.52
CA LYS A 200 2.07 -21.60 -0.82
C LYS A 200 1.20 -20.82 -1.82
N LYS A 201 1.75 -19.76 -2.39
CA LYS A 201 1.20 -19.14 -3.59
C LYS A 201 1.27 -20.12 -4.76
N ILE A 202 0.15 -20.41 -5.39
CA ILE A 202 0.04 -21.34 -6.52
C ILE A 202 -0.37 -20.65 -7.81
N HIS A 203 -0.99 -19.49 -7.73
CA HIS A 203 -1.37 -18.67 -8.87
C HIS A 203 -1.33 -17.20 -8.53
N ARG A 204 -0.89 -16.37 -9.48
CA ARG A 204 -1.02 -14.92 -9.51
C ARG A 204 -1.21 -14.45 -10.94
N SER A 205 -2.17 -13.58 -11.15
CA SER A 205 -2.41 -12.83 -12.39
C SER A 205 -2.61 -11.35 -12.08
N GLU A 206 -2.99 -10.57 -13.07
CA GLU A 206 -3.34 -9.15 -12.91
C GLU A 206 -4.55 -8.94 -12.01
N ASP A 207 -5.44 -9.92 -11.91
CA ASP A 207 -6.73 -9.84 -11.26
C ASP A 207 -6.98 -10.90 -10.21
N SER A 208 -6.00 -11.75 -9.90
CA SER A 208 -6.17 -12.82 -8.92
C SER A 208 -4.89 -13.28 -8.23
N LEU A 209 -5.06 -13.74 -7.00
CA LEU A 209 -4.03 -14.42 -6.21
C LEU A 209 -4.63 -15.61 -5.47
N ILE A 210 -4.06 -16.80 -5.68
CA ILE A 210 -4.56 -18.04 -5.07
C ILE A 210 -3.43 -18.73 -4.31
N THR A 211 -3.75 -19.21 -3.11
CA THR A 211 -2.85 -19.96 -2.24
C THR A 211 -3.42 -21.32 -1.88
N LYS A 212 -2.55 -22.30 -1.68
CA LYS A 212 -2.90 -23.61 -1.14
C LYS A 212 -2.45 -23.68 0.31
N GLN A 213 -3.36 -24.07 1.20
CA GLN A 213 -3.11 -24.21 2.64
C GLN A 213 -2.54 -25.60 2.96
N LYS A 214 -2.01 -25.77 4.18
CA LYS A 214 -1.46 -27.06 4.65
C LYS A 214 -2.52 -28.15 4.77
N ASP A 215 -3.76 -27.77 5.08
CA ASP A 215 -4.90 -28.70 5.18
C ASP A 215 -5.46 -29.12 3.82
N GLY A 216 -4.88 -28.63 2.73
CA GLY A 216 -5.30 -28.91 1.36
C GLY A 216 -6.37 -27.96 0.82
N SER A 217 -6.90 -27.06 1.63
CA SER A 217 -7.85 -26.04 1.17
C SER A 217 -7.17 -24.98 0.28
N TYR A 218 -7.98 -24.30 -0.52
CA TYR A 218 -7.53 -23.22 -1.38
C TYR A 218 -8.21 -21.92 -0.96
N TYR A 219 -7.45 -20.83 -0.92
CA TYR A 219 -7.96 -19.48 -0.73
C TYR A 219 -7.55 -18.63 -1.92
N GLY A 220 -8.49 -17.88 -2.47
CA GLY A 220 -8.26 -16.96 -3.56
C GLY A 220 -8.89 -15.59 -3.29
N VAL A 221 -8.26 -14.55 -3.77
CA VAL A 221 -8.83 -13.22 -3.91
C VAL A 221 -8.78 -12.87 -5.38
N ILE A 222 -9.91 -12.37 -5.88
CA ILE A 222 -10.10 -11.91 -7.24
C ILE A 222 -10.55 -10.46 -7.14
N TRP A 223 -10.02 -9.60 -7.99
CA TRP A 223 -10.37 -8.18 -8.04
C TRP A 223 -10.52 -7.72 -9.48
N ASN A 224 -11.32 -6.69 -9.70
CA ASN A 224 -11.41 -6.06 -11.00
C ASN A 224 -10.45 -4.86 -11.03
N PRO A 225 -9.39 -4.89 -11.86
CA PRO A 225 -8.41 -3.81 -11.93
C PRO A 225 -8.86 -2.62 -12.80
N ASP A 226 -10.07 -2.62 -13.34
CA ASP A 226 -10.57 -1.53 -14.18
C ASP A 226 -10.56 -0.19 -13.43
N ASN A 227 -9.81 0.74 -14.00
CA ASN A 227 -9.18 1.86 -13.31
C ASN A 227 -10.08 3.01 -12.90
N ASP A 228 -11.33 3.09 -13.30
CA ASP A 228 -12.10 4.32 -13.05
C ASP A 228 -13.57 4.10 -12.67
N GLY A 229 -13.97 2.85 -12.50
CA GLY A 229 -15.37 2.50 -12.25
C GLY A 229 -16.29 2.85 -13.44
N LYS A 230 -15.73 3.33 -14.56
CA LYS A 230 -16.45 3.68 -15.80
C LYS A 230 -16.29 2.61 -16.86
N GLY A 231 -15.44 1.61 -16.60
CA GLY A 231 -15.21 0.49 -17.51
C GLY A 231 -16.42 -0.40 -17.68
N GLU A 232 -16.47 -1.11 -18.80
CA GLU A 232 -17.49 -2.12 -19.06
C GLU A 232 -17.36 -3.26 -18.04
N LYS A 233 -18.50 -3.80 -17.60
CA LYS A 233 -18.50 -5.00 -16.75
C LYS A 233 -17.84 -6.14 -17.50
N LYS A 234 -16.79 -6.71 -16.92
CA LYS A 234 -16.11 -7.88 -17.45
C LYS A 234 -16.64 -9.13 -16.77
N GLU A 235 -17.00 -10.12 -17.58
CA GLU A 235 -17.22 -11.48 -17.10
C GLU A 235 -15.92 -12.26 -17.18
N VAL A 236 -15.44 -12.75 -16.04
CA VAL A 236 -14.20 -13.52 -15.98
C VAL A 236 -14.52 -14.93 -15.47
N THR A 237 -14.09 -15.93 -16.23
CA THR A 237 -14.25 -17.34 -15.87
C THR A 237 -12.93 -17.89 -15.37
N TYR A 238 -12.91 -18.34 -14.12
CA TYR A 238 -11.77 -19.04 -13.54
C TYR A 238 -12.01 -20.54 -13.58
N THR A 239 -11.13 -21.28 -14.23
CA THR A 239 -11.15 -22.75 -14.21
C THR A 239 -10.06 -23.26 -13.29
N ILE A 240 -10.45 -23.94 -12.22
CA ILE A 240 -9.54 -24.54 -11.27
C ILE A 240 -9.44 -26.04 -11.57
N HIS A 241 -8.27 -26.47 -12.02
CA HIS A 241 -7.97 -27.89 -12.22
C HIS A 241 -7.52 -28.49 -10.89
N LEU A 242 -8.36 -29.36 -10.34
CA LEU A 242 -8.02 -30.10 -9.13
C LEU A 242 -7.24 -31.36 -9.49
N PRO A 243 -6.32 -31.84 -8.61
CA PRO A 243 -5.64 -33.12 -8.81
C PRO A 243 -6.61 -34.30 -8.91
N GLU A 244 -6.28 -35.34 -9.68
CA GLU A 244 -7.14 -36.52 -9.94
C GLU A 244 -7.70 -37.21 -8.67
N ASN A 245 -6.99 -37.14 -7.56
CA ASN A 245 -7.44 -37.70 -6.28
C ASN A 245 -8.57 -36.90 -5.62
N TYR A 246 -8.97 -35.76 -6.17
CA TYR A 246 -10.06 -34.94 -5.67
C TYR A 246 -11.43 -35.29 -6.30
N GLU A 247 -11.50 -36.11 -7.34
CA GLU A 247 -12.72 -36.41 -8.10
C GLU A 247 -13.85 -37.10 -7.28
N ARG A 248 -13.60 -37.52 -6.05
CA ARG A 248 -14.57 -38.24 -5.20
C ARG A 248 -14.91 -37.57 -3.88
N GLN A 249 -14.61 -36.28 -3.75
CA GLN A 249 -14.85 -35.55 -2.50
C GLN A 249 -15.93 -34.48 -2.70
N GLU A 250 -16.71 -34.23 -1.67
CA GLU A 250 -17.60 -33.09 -1.60
C GLU A 250 -16.76 -31.82 -1.31
N TYR A 251 -17.05 -30.74 -2.02
CA TYR A 251 -16.39 -29.46 -1.85
C TYR A 251 -17.37 -28.43 -1.31
N CYS A 252 -16.92 -27.68 -0.32
CA CYS A 252 -17.60 -26.46 0.11
C CYS A 252 -16.90 -25.25 -0.52
N ASN A 253 -17.65 -24.48 -1.29
CA ASN A 253 -17.18 -23.23 -1.84
C ASN A 253 -17.85 -22.07 -1.09
N LEU A 254 -17.05 -21.24 -0.42
CA LEU A 254 -17.51 -20.03 0.27
C LEU A 254 -17.02 -18.80 -0.49
N VAL A 255 -17.93 -18.05 -1.06
CA VAL A 255 -17.64 -16.79 -1.76
C VAL A 255 -18.07 -15.62 -0.88
N LYS A 256 -17.20 -14.60 -0.77
CA LYS A 256 -17.48 -13.30 -0.17
C LYS A 256 -17.22 -12.21 -1.21
N ILE A 257 -18.13 -11.28 -1.30
CA ILE A 257 -18.11 -10.25 -2.34
C ILE A 257 -18.04 -8.87 -1.69
N VAL A 258 -17.25 -8.00 -2.29
CA VAL A 258 -17.24 -6.57 -2.05
C VAL A 258 -17.33 -5.89 -3.41
N ASP A 259 -18.44 -5.23 -3.66
CA ASP A 259 -18.75 -4.54 -4.91
C ASP A 259 -19.72 -3.37 -4.63
N GLU A 260 -20.28 -2.78 -5.67
CA GLU A 260 -21.22 -1.67 -5.55
C GLU A 260 -22.46 -1.98 -4.70
N GLU A 261 -22.87 -3.26 -4.62
CA GLU A 261 -24.05 -3.71 -3.89
C GLU A 261 -23.73 -4.38 -2.55
N HIS A 262 -22.50 -4.89 -2.37
CA HIS A 262 -22.11 -5.70 -1.21
C HIS A 262 -20.86 -5.15 -0.54
N GLY A 263 -20.90 -5.06 0.80
CA GLY A 263 -19.76 -4.56 1.58
C GLY A 263 -19.44 -3.08 1.31
N ASN A 264 -20.39 -2.34 0.74
CA ASN A 264 -20.27 -0.93 0.38
C ASN A 264 -21.17 -0.05 1.28
N PRO A 265 -20.66 0.38 2.43
CA PRO A 265 -21.45 1.21 3.36
C PRO A 265 -21.74 2.62 2.81
N LEU A 266 -20.92 3.13 1.89
CA LEU A 266 -21.14 4.41 1.22
C LEU A 266 -22.47 4.42 0.46
N LYS A 267 -22.80 3.33 -0.25
CA LYS A 267 -24.09 3.21 -0.93
C LYS A 267 -25.24 3.30 0.06
N VAL A 268 -25.18 2.53 1.15
CA VAL A 268 -26.24 2.53 2.19
C VAL A 268 -26.40 3.92 2.83
N TRP A 269 -25.34 4.70 2.89
CA TRP A 269 -25.38 6.06 3.42
C TRP A 269 -26.08 7.04 2.47
N HIS A 270 -25.95 6.82 1.15
CA HIS A 270 -26.57 7.67 0.12
C HIS A 270 -28.03 7.33 -0.16
N ASP A 271 -28.46 6.09 0.03
CA ASP A 271 -29.86 5.63 -0.12
C ASP A 271 -30.72 6.08 1.08
#